data_510c2b2dc367ec3c2895569e3d68ac18
#
_entry.id   510c2b2dc367ec3c2895569e3d68ac18
#
_cell.length_a   1.000
_cell.length_b   1.000
_cell.length_c   1.000
_cell.angle_alpha   90.00
_cell.angle_beta   90.00
_cell.angle_gamma   90.00
#
_symmetry.space_group_name_H-M   'P 1'
#
loop_
_entity.id
_entity.type
_entity.pdbx_description
1 polymer ?
#
loop_
_entity_poly.entity_id
_entity_poly.type
_entity_poly.pdbx_seq_one_letter_code
_entity_poly.pdbx_strand_id
1 'polypeptide(L)'
;MIYITGDCHSDFVRFNKENFPEQTEMTKDDYVIICGDFGGVWDVNEESKRETWWMNWLEERPFTTLFVDGNHENFDRLYDYPVEEWHGGKVHKIRPSVIHLMRGQVYQIEEKKIFTFGGASSHDISGGILEPDAPNYKAKKKKLDKGWLPYRINHISWWAQELPSEVEMEEGLKNLSVHGNTVDFIVSHCCSSSTQALLGGGLFT
;
A
#
# COMPACT_ATOMS: atom_id res chain seq x y z
N MET A 1 18.98 2.18 -9.57
CA MET A 1 17.93 2.78 -10.45
C MET A 1 16.56 2.61 -9.79
N ILE A 2 15.64 3.61 -9.94
CA ILE A 2 14.31 3.57 -9.30
C ILE A 2 13.23 3.70 -10.39
N TYR A 3 12.34 2.73 -10.49
CA TYR A 3 11.11 2.78 -11.29
C TYR A 3 9.91 2.96 -10.37
N ILE A 4 8.87 3.66 -10.82
CA ILE A 4 7.66 3.93 -10.05
C ILE A 4 6.44 3.49 -10.87
N THR A 5 5.48 2.84 -10.23
CA THR A 5 4.22 2.41 -10.83
C THR A 5 3.05 2.61 -9.86
N GLY A 6 1.84 2.66 -10.38
CA GLY A 6 0.61 2.69 -9.57
C GLY A 6 0.12 1.31 -9.15
N ASP A 7 -1.13 1.26 -8.75
CA ASP A 7 -1.87 0.13 -8.20
C ASP A 7 -1.60 -1.21 -8.89
N CYS A 8 -1.45 -2.25 -8.11
CA CYS A 8 -1.25 -3.61 -8.60
C CYS A 8 -2.44 -4.54 -8.34
N HIS A 9 -3.15 -4.39 -7.22
CA HIS A 9 -4.28 -5.26 -6.84
C HIS A 9 -3.98 -6.76 -7.02
N SER A 10 -2.82 -7.22 -6.56
CA SER A 10 -2.31 -8.59 -6.76
C SER A 10 -2.06 -8.99 -8.22
N ASP A 11 -2.12 -8.10 -9.18
CA ASP A 11 -1.73 -8.36 -10.57
C ASP A 11 -0.31 -7.84 -10.83
N PHE A 12 0.67 -8.72 -10.64
CA PHE A 12 2.08 -8.41 -10.83
C PHE A 12 2.61 -8.82 -12.21
N VAL A 13 1.74 -9.23 -13.15
CA VAL A 13 2.14 -9.63 -14.51
C VAL A 13 2.87 -8.51 -15.24
N ARG A 14 2.58 -7.24 -14.90
CA ARG A 14 3.32 -6.07 -15.43
C ARG A 14 4.83 -6.14 -15.20
N PHE A 15 5.30 -6.91 -14.23
CA PHE A 15 6.71 -7.10 -13.91
C PHE A 15 7.33 -8.35 -14.55
N ASN A 16 6.65 -9.00 -15.50
CA ASN A 16 7.28 -10.03 -16.29
C ASN A 16 8.28 -9.42 -17.30
N LYS A 17 9.17 -10.24 -17.85
CA LYS A 17 10.23 -9.76 -18.76
C LYS A 17 9.70 -9.20 -20.09
N GLU A 18 8.48 -9.58 -20.49
CA GLU A 18 7.85 -9.09 -21.72
C GLU A 18 7.33 -7.66 -21.55
N ASN A 19 6.70 -7.39 -20.37
CA ASN A 19 6.09 -6.10 -20.06
C ASN A 19 7.09 -5.10 -19.46
N PHE A 20 8.16 -5.60 -18.84
CA PHE A 20 9.21 -4.81 -18.20
C PHE A 20 10.59 -5.38 -18.57
N PRO A 21 11.03 -5.22 -19.82
CA PRO A 21 12.31 -5.76 -20.31
C PRO A 21 13.54 -5.12 -19.66
N GLU A 22 13.43 -3.88 -19.16
CA GLU A 22 14.52 -3.15 -18.49
C GLU A 22 15.03 -3.90 -17.27
N GLN A 23 14.20 -4.75 -16.65
CA GLN A 23 14.63 -5.55 -15.51
C GLN A 23 15.79 -6.50 -15.80
N THR A 24 16.12 -6.76 -17.07
CA THR A 24 17.25 -7.62 -17.43
C THR A 24 18.62 -7.04 -17.06
N GLU A 25 18.68 -5.73 -16.91
CA GLU A 25 19.88 -4.99 -16.51
C GLU A 25 19.86 -4.63 -15.00
N MET A 26 18.76 -4.98 -14.28
CA MET A 26 18.58 -4.64 -12.87
C MET A 26 19.21 -5.68 -11.95
N THR A 27 19.50 -5.23 -10.74
CA THR A 27 19.97 -6.03 -9.60
C THR A 27 19.08 -5.78 -8.37
N LYS A 28 19.33 -6.48 -7.26
CA LYS A 28 18.60 -6.22 -6.00
C LYS A 28 18.85 -4.83 -5.40
N ASP A 29 19.86 -4.11 -5.89
CA ASP A 29 20.10 -2.71 -5.55
C ASP A 29 19.33 -1.72 -6.41
N ASP A 30 18.53 -2.22 -7.36
CA ASP A 30 17.58 -1.44 -8.15
C ASP A 30 16.16 -1.66 -7.62
N TYR A 31 15.30 -0.66 -7.74
CA TYR A 31 14.02 -0.62 -7.03
C TYR A 31 12.84 -0.40 -7.98
N VAL A 32 11.74 -1.09 -7.69
CA VAL A 32 10.41 -0.78 -8.26
C VAL A 32 9.50 -0.39 -7.10
N ILE A 33 9.00 0.86 -7.10
CA ILE A 33 8.11 1.39 -6.07
C ILE A 33 6.67 1.37 -6.57
N ILE A 34 5.80 0.67 -5.85
CA ILE A 34 4.35 0.61 -6.10
C ILE A 34 3.67 1.64 -5.20
N CYS A 35 2.93 2.59 -5.81
CA CYS A 35 2.29 3.70 -5.13
C CYS A 35 0.90 3.33 -4.56
N GLY A 36 0.84 2.31 -3.71
CA GLY A 36 -0.36 1.85 -3.03
C GLY A 36 -1.13 0.76 -3.77
N ASP A 37 -2.15 0.24 -3.11
CA ASP A 37 -2.97 -0.88 -3.58
C ASP A 37 -2.12 -2.03 -4.13
N PHE A 38 -1.10 -2.40 -3.33
CA PHE A 38 -0.24 -3.54 -3.64
C PHE A 38 -1.07 -4.82 -3.73
N GLY A 39 -1.97 -5.03 -2.75
CA GLY A 39 -2.91 -6.15 -2.71
C GLY A 39 -2.25 -7.52 -2.55
N GLY A 40 -0.94 -7.58 -2.34
CA GLY A 40 -0.20 -8.84 -2.18
C GLY A 40 -0.25 -9.42 -0.77
N VAL A 41 -0.75 -8.66 0.19
CA VAL A 41 -1.10 -9.10 1.55
C VAL A 41 -2.59 -8.82 1.72
N TRP A 42 -3.44 -9.75 1.28
CA TRP A 42 -4.89 -9.52 1.21
C TRP A 42 -5.74 -10.59 1.90
N ASP A 43 -5.36 -11.87 1.77
CA ASP A 43 -6.18 -12.98 2.26
C ASP A 43 -6.39 -12.91 3.78
N VAL A 44 -7.59 -13.31 4.24
CA VAL A 44 -7.97 -13.29 5.65
C VAL A 44 -7.27 -14.42 6.39
N ASN A 45 -6.79 -14.15 7.60
CA ASN A 45 -6.11 -15.03 8.54
C ASN A 45 -4.67 -15.40 8.17
N GLU A 46 -4.40 -15.95 7.00
CA GLU A 46 -3.06 -16.42 6.61
C GLU A 46 -2.78 -16.24 5.12
N GLU A 47 -1.52 -16.33 4.76
CA GLU A 47 -1.08 -16.26 3.38
C GLU A 47 -1.58 -17.49 2.59
N SER A 48 -2.40 -17.27 1.57
CA SER A 48 -2.87 -18.33 0.69
C SER A 48 -1.76 -18.83 -0.24
N LYS A 49 -1.99 -19.99 -0.88
CA LYS A 49 -1.08 -20.52 -1.90
C LYS A 49 -0.84 -19.54 -3.06
N ARG A 50 -1.86 -18.72 -3.41
CA ARG A 50 -1.75 -17.72 -4.47
C ARG A 50 -0.88 -16.57 -4.02
N GLU A 51 -1.09 -16.04 -2.82
CA GLU A 51 -0.22 -15.00 -2.24
C GLU A 51 1.22 -15.50 -2.13
N THR A 52 1.44 -16.68 -1.54
CA THR A 52 2.77 -17.29 -1.42
C THR A 52 3.47 -17.37 -2.78
N TRP A 53 2.73 -17.79 -3.81
CA TRP A 53 3.29 -17.90 -5.16
C TRP A 53 3.71 -16.50 -5.69
N TRP A 54 2.84 -15.48 -5.55
CA TRP A 54 3.15 -14.14 -6.01
C TRP A 54 4.30 -13.48 -5.21
N MET A 55 4.31 -13.65 -3.89
CA MET A 55 5.38 -13.08 -3.07
C MET A 55 6.73 -13.72 -3.39
N ASN A 56 6.78 -15.01 -3.58
CA ASN A 56 8.00 -15.71 -3.99
C ASN A 56 8.40 -15.33 -5.43
N TRP A 57 7.42 -15.18 -6.32
CA TRP A 57 7.68 -14.73 -7.68
C TRP A 57 8.27 -13.31 -7.71
N LEU A 58 7.78 -12.38 -6.90
CA LEU A 58 8.37 -11.05 -6.74
C LEU A 58 9.77 -11.12 -6.13
N GLU A 59 9.97 -11.97 -5.13
CA GLU A 59 11.29 -12.19 -4.53
C GLU A 59 12.33 -12.68 -5.55
N GLU A 60 11.92 -13.46 -6.54
CA GLU A 60 12.78 -13.94 -7.62
C GLU A 60 13.09 -12.88 -8.69
N ARG A 61 12.44 -11.72 -8.67
CA ARG A 61 12.77 -10.64 -9.64
C ARG A 61 14.18 -10.12 -9.40
N PRO A 62 14.87 -9.62 -10.43
CA PRO A 62 16.22 -9.10 -10.25
C PRO A 62 16.28 -7.84 -9.38
N PHE A 63 15.19 -7.10 -9.26
CA PHE A 63 15.06 -5.87 -8.47
C PHE A 63 14.45 -6.12 -7.09
N THR A 64 14.51 -5.11 -6.22
CA THR A 64 13.76 -5.05 -4.96
C THR A 64 12.42 -4.36 -5.20
N THR A 65 11.33 -5.00 -4.80
CA THR A 65 9.98 -4.43 -4.83
C THR A 65 9.73 -3.66 -3.55
N LEU A 66 9.42 -2.38 -3.67
CA LEU A 66 8.99 -1.51 -2.59
C LEU A 66 7.53 -1.13 -2.81
N PHE A 67 6.75 -0.95 -1.75
CA PHE A 67 5.40 -0.43 -1.87
C PHE A 67 5.01 0.42 -0.67
N VAL A 68 4.17 1.43 -0.91
CA VAL A 68 3.37 2.07 0.14
C VAL A 68 2.00 1.41 0.16
N ASP A 69 1.30 1.49 1.28
CA ASP A 69 -0.05 0.96 1.39
C ASP A 69 -1.09 1.87 0.71
N GLY A 70 -2.17 1.28 0.22
CA GLY A 70 -3.38 1.96 -0.24
C GLY A 70 -4.58 1.63 0.66
N ASN A 71 -5.77 1.47 0.07
CA ASN A 71 -6.95 0.95 0.77
C ASN A 71 -7.23 -0.53 0.45
N HIS A 72 -6.44 -1.16 -0.40
CA HIS A 72 -6.53 -2.58 -0.75
C HIS A 72 -5.39 -3.39 -0.11
N GLU A 73 -5.26 -3.25 1.24
CA GLU A 73 -4.33 -4.03 2.05
C GLU A 73 -5.06 -4.69 3.22
N ASN A 74 -4.64 -5.89 3.59
CA ASN A 74 -5.05 -6.50 4.85
C ASN A 74 -4.14 -5.97 5.96
N PHE A 75 -4.57 -4.90 6.61
CA PHE A 75 -3.77 -4.23 7.63
C PHE A 75 -3.54 -5.06 8.89
N ASP A 76 -4.46 -6.01 9.22
CA ASP A 76 -4.24 -6.92 10.34
C ASP A 76 -2.99 -7.75 10.11
N ARG A 77 -2.83 -8.29 8.89
CA ARG A 77 -1.66 -9.10 8.52
C ARG A 77 -0.43 -8.25 8.20
N LEU A 78 -0.64 -7.11 7.53
CA LEU A 78 0.49 -6.25 7.15
C LEU A 78 1.23 -5.71 8.38
N TYR A 79 0.49 -5.36 9.43
CA TYR A 79 1.06 -4.83 10.68
C TYR A 79 1.54 -5.92 11.65
N ASP A 80 1.25 -7.19 11.39
CA ASP A 80 1.83 -8.33 12.13
C ASP A 80 3.29 -8.63 11.71
N TYR A 81 3.75 -8.13 10.55
CA TYR A 81 5.14 -8.24 10.18
C TYR A 81 6.02 -7.43 11.13
N PRO A 82 7.21 -7.96 11.52
CA PRO A 82 8.14 -7.21 12.36
C PRO A 82 8.53 -5.88 11.72
N VAL A 83 8.58 -4.83 12.55
CA VAL A 83 9.14 -3.56 12.13
C VAL A 83 10.66 -3.65 12.13
N GLU A 84 11.27 -3.35 10.99
CA GLU A 84 12.71 -3.32 10.80
C GLU A 84 13.18 -1.94 10.34
N GLU A 85 14.46 -1.62 10.61
CA GLU A 85 15.11 -0.43 10.04
C GLU A 85 15.71 -0.76 8.68
N TRP A 86 15.42 0.10 7.69
CA TRP A 86 15.95 -0.04 6.34
C TRP A 86 16.13 1.33 5.68
N HIS A 87 17.34 1.63 5.21
CA HIS A 87 17.68 2.90 4.54
C HIS A 87 17.25 4.16 5.33
N GLY A 88 17.28 4.13 6.65
CA GLY A 88 16.97 5.26 7.53
C GLY A 88 15.51 5.38 7.93
N GLY A 89 14.62 4.49 7.46
CA GLY A 89 13.21 4.44 7.83
C GLY A 89 12.76 3.06 8.26
N LYS A 90 11.56 2.98 8.83
CA LYS A 90 10.93 1.74 9.28
C LYS A 90 10.20 1.05 8.14
N VAL A 91 10.28 -0.28 8.10
CA VAL A 91 9.66 -1.12 7.06
C VAL A 91 9.06 -2.38 7.65
N HIS A 92 8.14 -3.01 6.90
CA HIS A 92 7.79 -4.41 7.05
C HIS A 92 8.36 -5.19 5.86
N LYS A 93 9.14 -6.25 6.11
CA LYS A 93 9.62 -7.14 5.06
C LYS A 93 8.69 -8.33 4.87
N ILE A 94 7.95 -8.32 3.79
CA ILE A 94 7.07 -9.42 3.40
C ILE A 94 7.92 -10.59 2.89
N ARG A 95 9.00 -10.24 2.18
CA ARG A 95 10.12 -11.11 1.78
C ARG A 95 11.41 -10.27 1.88
N PRO A 96 12.58 -10.86 1.82
CA PRO A 96 13.85 -10.12 1.86
C PRO A 96 13.92 -8.94 0.87
N SER A 97 13.30 -9.07 -0.31
CA SER A 97 13.25 -8.02 -1.34
C SER A 97 11.83 -7.64 -1.79
N VAL A 98 10.81 -7.89 -0.94
CA VAL A 98 9.45 -7.34 -1.08
C VAL A 98 9.13 -6.59 0.21
N ILE A 99 9.16 -5.27 0.16
CA ILE A 99 9.28 -4.41 1.34
C ILE A 99 8.17 -3.36 1.36
N HIS A 100 7.40 -3.33 2.43
CA HIS A 100 6.44 -2.26 2.72
C HIS A 100 7.16 -1.06 3.35
N LEU A 101 7.09 0.07 2.69
CA LEU A 101 7.58 1.35 3.18
C LEU A 101 6.52 1.97 4.10
N MET A 102 6.79 2.01 5.40
CA MET A 102 5.82 2.50 6.39
C MET A 102 5.53 3.98 6.20
N ARG A 103 4.38 4.42 6.68
CA ARG A 103 3.94 5.82 6.62
C ARG A 103 4.82 6.73 7.45
N GLY A 104 5.00 7.96 6.98
CA GLY A 104 5.72 9.00 7.70
C GLY A 104 7.23 8.80 7.78
N GLN A 105 7.81 7.93 6.97
CA GLN A 105 9.24 7.65 6.97
C GLN A 105 9.97 8.43 5.86
N VAL A 106 11.27 8.68 6.07
CA VAL A 106 12.17 9.23 5.05
C VAL A 106 13.27 8.22 4.80
N TYR A 107 13.35 7.72 3.59
CA TYR A 107 14.35 6.75 3.17
C TYR A 107 15.45 7.43 2.34
N GLN A 108 16.70 7.00 2.55
CA GLN A 108 17.82 7.41 1.73
C GLN A 108 18.12 6.31 0.72
N ILE A 109 17.66 6.47 -0.52
CA ILE A 109 17.84 5.50 -1.61
C ILE A 109 18.56 6.19 -2.76
N GLU A 110 19.70 5.66 -3.20
CA GLU A 110 20.52 6.24 -4.31
C GLU A 110 20.79 7.76 -4.13
N GLU A 111 21.20 8.17 -2.96
CA GLU A 111 21.44 9.59 -2.62
C GLU A 111 20.17 10.48 -2.65
N LYS A 112 18.98 9.89 -2.83
CA LYS A 112 17.70 10.58 -2.80
C LYS A 112 16.97 10.37 -1.48
N LYS A 113 16.38 11.43 -0.97
CA LYS A 113 15.47 11.39 0.18
C LYS A 113 14.05 11.18 -0.34
N ILE A 114 13.45 10.06 0.03
CA ILE A 114 12.09 9.69 -0.36
C ILE A 114 11.22 9.66 0.89
N PHE A 115 10.25 10.56 0.98
CA PHE A 115 9.23 10.52 2.02
C PHE A 115 8.06 9.68 1.56
N THR A 116 7.57 8.80 2.42
CA THR A 116 6.45 7.92 2.10
C THR A 116 5.27 8.18 3.02
N PHE A 117 4.07 8.20 2.43
CA PHE A 117 2.83 8.34 3.19
C PHE A 117 1.69 7.65 2.45
N GLY A 118 1.44 6.39 2.77
CA GLY A 118 0.38 5.59 2.18
C GLY A 118 -1.01 5.92 2.71
N GLY A 119 -1.97 5.09 2.36
CA GLY A 119 -3.37 5.17 2.75
C GLY A 119 -4.24 5.94 1.78
N ALA A 120 -5.50 5.50 1.69
CA ALA A 120 -6.58 6.18 0.99
C ALA A 120 -7.93 5.73 1.56
N SER A 121 -8.95 6.57 1.43
CA SER A 121 -10.32 6.17 1.80
C SER A 121 -10.95 5.31 0.72
N SER A 122 -11.55 4.19 1.09
CA SER A 122 -12.42 3.43 0.19
C SER A 122 -13.62 4.27 -0.24
N HIS A 123 -13.92 4.27 -1.52
CA HIS A 123 -15.05 5.02 -2.12
C HIS A 123 -16.25 4.13 -2.46
N ASP A 124 -16.07 2.82 -2.54
CA ASP A 124 -17.11 1.82 -2.86
C ASP A 124 -17.84 1.32 -1.61
N ILE A 125 -18.20 2.23 -0.73
CA ILE A 125 -18.83 1.97 0.57
C ILE A 125 -20.16 2.71 0.78
N SER A 126 -20.89 3.01 -0.29
CA SER A 126 -22.18 3.72 -0.17
C SER A 126 -23.24 2.92 0.61
N GLY A 127 -23.11 1.59 0.69
CA GLY A 127 -23.89 0.71 1.56
C GLY A 127 -23.35 0.61 2.99
N GLY A 128 -22.21 1.23 3.27
CA GLY A 128 -21.52 1.26 4.56
C GLY A 128 -20.56 0.09 4.79
N ILE A 129 -19.99 0.08 5.97
CA ILE A 129 -19.14 -1.01 6.46
C ILE A 129 -19.99 -1.96 7.29
N LEU A 130 -19.86 -3.26 7.04
CA LEU A 130 -20.57 -4.31 7.77
C LEU A 130 -19.66 -4.92 8.83
N GLU A 131 -20.22 -5.10 10.03
CA GLU A 131 -19.57 -5.84 11.12
C GLU A 131 -19.97 -7.32 11.04
N PRO A 132 -19.03 -8.25 10.82
CA PRO A 132 -19.34 -9.69 10.65
C PRO A 132 -20.12 -10.29 11.83
N ASP A 133 -19.80 -9.83 13.04
CA ASP A 133 -20.37 -10.34 14.30
C ASP A 133 -21.67 -9.63 14.71
N ALA A 134 -22.12 -8.63 13.95
CA ALA A 134 -23.35 -7.92 14.28
C ALA A 134 -24.58 -8.84 14.14
N PRO A 135 -25.53 -8.80 15.10
CA PRO A 135 -26.71 -9.66 15.06
C PRO A 135 -27.54 -9.54 13.77
N ASN A 136 -27.50 -8.37 13.11
CA ASN A 136 -28.23 -8.08 11.87
C ASN A 136 -27.37 -8.22 10.60
N TYR A 137 -26.13 -8.70 10.70
CA TYR A 137 -25.18 -8.78 9.57
C TYR A 137 -25.78 -9.44 8.33
N LYS A 138 -26.33 -10.67 8.49
CA LYS A 138 -26.91 -11.43 7.37
C LYS A 138 -28.08 -10.72 6.71
N ALA A 139 -28.94 -10.06 7.50
CA ALA A 139 -30.09 -9.33 7.01
C ALA A 139 -29.67 -8.06 6.25
N LYS A 140 -28.71 -7.31 6.81
CA LYS A 140 -28.15 -6.10 6.20
C LYS A 140 -27.42 -6.43 4.90
N LYS A 141 -26.56 -7.44 4.91
CA LYS A 141 -25.85 -7.93 3.72
C LYS A 141 -26.83 -8.28 2.59
N LYS A 142 -27.85 -9.12 2.90
CA LYS A 142 -28.88 -9.51 1.91
C LYS A 142 -29.64 -8.32 1.33
N LYS A 143 -29.90 -7.28 2.14
CA LYS A 143 -30.55 -6.05 1.67
C LYS A 143 -29.66 -5.28 0.71
N LEU A 144 -28.38 -5.13 1.01
CA LEU A 144 -27.41 -4.44 0.18
C LEU A 144 -27.16 -5.18 -1.14
N ASP A 145 -27.00 -6.51 -1.09
CA ASP A 145 -26.86 -7.36 -2.28
C ASP A 145 -28.06 -7.19 -3.22
N LYS A 146 -29.29 -7.17 -2.68
CA LYS A 146 -30.51 -6.94 -3.49
C LYS A 146 -30.59 -5.53 -4.07
N GLY A 147 -30.07 -4.54 -3.36
CA GLY A 147 -30.04 -3.15 -3.79
C GLY A 147 -28.87 -2.79 -4.70
N TRP A 148 -27.95 -3.73 -4.96
CA TRP A 148 -26.71 -3.50 -5.71
C TRP A 148 -25.89 -2.32 -5.13
N LEU A 149 -25.98 -2.12 -3.80
CA LEU A 149 -25.22 -1.08 -3.10
C LEU A 149 -23.86 -1.64 -2.71
N PRO A 150 -22.76 -1.04 -3.14
CA PRO A 150 -21.43 -1.47 -2.76
C PRO A 150 -21.21 -1.27 -1.26
N TYR A 151 -20.64 -2.28 -0.62
CA TYR A 151 -20.31 -2.27 0.81
C TYR A 151 -19.02 -3.05 1.01
N ARG A 152 -18.36 -2.79 2.14
CA ARG A 152 -17.20 -3.58 2.57
C ARG A 152 -17.48 -4.21 3.93
N ILE A 153 -16.64 -5.17 4.33
CA ILE A 153 -16.79 -5.93 5.57
C ILE A 153 -15.55 -5.69 6.42
N ASN A 154 -15.78 -5.24 7.65
CA ASN A 154 -14.70 -4.93 8.58
C ASN A 154 -13.83 -6.17 8.85
N HIS A 155 -12.49 -5.99 8.86
CA HIS A 155 -11.47 -7.03 8.98
C HIS A 155 -11.54 -8.17 7.94
N ILE A 156 -12.21 -7.94 6.79
CA ILE A 156 -12.28 -8.89 5.67
C ILE A 156 -11.96 -8.21 4.34
N SER A 157 -12.55 -7.04 4.10
CA SER A 157 -12.34 -6.26 2.88
C SER A 157 -12.26 -4.75 3.15
N TRP A 158 -12.21 -4.38 4.42
CA TRP A 158 -12.04 -3.02 4.89
C TRP A 158 -11.39 -3.01 6.28
N TRP A 159 -10.52 -2.05 6.51
CA TRP A 159 -9.84 -1.81 7.77
C TRP A 159 -9.80 -0.31 8.05
N ALA A 160 -10.03 0.09 9.31
CA ALA A 160 -9.95 1.49 9.71
C ALA A 160 -8.55 2.09 9.45
N GLN A 161 -7.54 1.25 9.41
CA GLN A 161 -6.15 1.59 9.12
C GLN A 161 -5.91 2.00 7.66
N GLU A 162 -6.90 1.89 6.76
CA GLU A 162 -6.78 2.48 5.41
C GLU A 162 -6.54 4.00 5.48
N LEU A 163 -7.01 4.65 6.56
CA LEU A 163 -6.71 6.05 6.84
C LEU A 163 -5.56 6.18 7.85
N PRO A 164 -4.66 7.15 7.64
CA PRO A 164 -3.57 7.41 8.57
C PRO A 164 -4.07 7.79 9.95
N SER A 165 -3.39 7.31 10.99
CA SER A 165 -3.58 7.72 12.37
C SER A 165 -2.88 9.06 12.67
N GLU A 166 -3.32 9.74 13.74
CA GLU A 166 -2.64 10.95 14.24
C GLU A 166 -1.17 10.67 14.59
N VAL A 167 -0.88 9.49 15.15
CA VAL A 167 0.49 9.07 15.51
C VAL A 167 1.39 8.97 14.27
N GLU A 168 0.90 8.39 13.17
CA GLU A 168 1.65 8.30 11.92
C GLU A 168 1.87 9.69 11.30
N MET A 169 0.89 10.58 11.39
CA MET A 169 1.03 11.98 10.95
C MET A 169 2.08 12.73 11.76
N GLU A 170 2.05 12.61 13.10
CA GLU A 170 3.04 13.24 13.98
C GLU A 170 4.45 12.69 13.74
N GLU A 171 4.58 11.37 13.55
CA GLU A 171 5.87 10.74 13.20
C GLU A 171 6.38 11.26 11.86
N GLY A 172 5.52 11.40 10.86
CA GLY A 172 5.87 11.96 9.57
C GLY A 172 6.39 13.40 9.66
N LEU A 173 5.69 14.25 10.40
CA LEU A 173 6.13 15.64 10.64
C LEU A 173 7.49 15.69 11.37
N LYS A 174 7.68 14.84 12.37
CA LYS A 174 8.95 14.74 13.11
C LYS A 174 10.09 14.30 12.17
N ASN A 175 9.88 13.27 11.37
CA ASN A 175 10.88 12.76 10.45
C ASN A 175 11.22 13.79 9.36
N LEU A 176 10.23 14.49 8.80
CA LEU A 176 10.48 15.59 7.87
C LEU A 176 11.30 16.73 8.52
N SER A 177 10.99 17.08 9.78
CA SER A 177 11.73 18.10 10.51
C SER A 177 13.22 17.75 10.67
N VAL A 178 13.54 16.48 10.97
CA VAL A 178 14.94 16.01 11.06
C VAL A 178 15.67 16.19 9.73
N HIS A 179 14.97 16.13 8.61
CA HIS A 179 15.50 16.35 7.26
C HIS A 179 15.36 17.80 6.76
N GLY A 180 15.08 18.74 7.66
CA GLY A 180 14.94 20.18 7.32
C GLY A 180 13.70 20.46 6.46
N ASN A 181 12.67 19.64 6.58
CA ASN A 181 11.43 19.70 5.77
C ASN A 181 11.69 19.69 4.25
N THR A 182 12.74 19.00 3.83
CA THR A 182 13.13 18.91 2.41
C THR A 182 13.44 17.48 2.05
N VAL A 183 12.76 17.00 1.01
CA VAL A 183 12.96 15.66 0.40
C VAL A 183 12.98 15.80 -1.11
N ASP A 184 13.58 14.83 -1.80
CA ASP A 184 13.62 14.82 -3.26
C ASP A 184 12.29 14.35 -3.85
N PHE A 185 11.65 13.36 -3.22
CA PHE A 185 10.39 12.77 -3.67
C PHE A 185 9.44 12.52 -2.51
N ILE A 186 8.14 12.60 -2.80
CA ILE A 186 7.05 12.14 -1.95
C ILE A 186 6.36 11.01 -2.70
N VAL A 187 6.27 9.84 -2.07
CA VAL A 187 5.53 8.68 -2.58
C VAL A 187 4.30 8.46 -1.71
N SER A 188 3.14 8.55 -2.31
CA SER A 188 1.85 8.32 -1.65
C SER A 188 0.89 7.60 -2.60
N HIS A 189 -0.13 6.95 -2.05
CA HIS A 189 -1.20 6.39 -2.86
C HIS A 189 -2.18 7.48 -3.29
N CYS A 190 -2.69 8.22 -2.31
CA CYS A 190 -3.59 9.34 -2.54
C CYS A 190 -2.86 10.66 -2.22
N CYS A 191 -2.92 11.63 -3.12
CA CYS A 191 -2.36 12.94 -2.85
C CYS A 191 -3.29 13.77 -1.96
N SER A 192 -2.74 14.83 -1.34
CA SER A 192 -3.53 15.71 -0.46
C SER A 192 -4.71 16.36 -1.20
N SER A 193 -5.79 16.66 -0.49
CA SER A 193 -6.98 17.32 -1.05
C SER A 193 -6.65 18.66 -1.75
N SER A 194 -5.66 19.39 -1.26
CA SER A 194 -5.17 20.62 -1.90
C SER A 194 -4.51 20.34 -3.25
N THR A 195 -3.71 19.27 -3.35
CA THR A 195 -3.10 18.84 -4.60
C THR A 195 -4.15 18.32 -5.59
N GLN A 196 -5.12 17.53 -5.11
CA GLN A 196 -6.27 17.09 -5.93
C GLN A 196 -7.03 18.27 -6.52
N ALA A 197 -7.31 19.30 -5.73
CA ALA A 197 -7.97 20.52 -6.19
C ALA A 197 -7.19 21.23 -7.30
N LEU A 198 -5.85 21.25 -7.21
CA LEU A 198 -4.98 21.85 -8.25
C LEU A 198 -4.96 21.03 -9.55
N LEU A 199 -5.06 19.71 -9.46
CA LEU A 199 -5.05 18.80 -10.61
C LEU A 199 -6.42 18.70 -11.31
N GLY A 200 -7.45 19.39 -10.82
CA GLY A 200 -8.78 19.44 -11.45
C GLY A 200 -9.80 18.47 -10.89
N GLY A 201 -9.97 18.50 -9.61
CA GLY A 201 -11.03 17.96 -8.73
C GLY A 201 -12.06 16.94 -9.25
N GLY A 202 -11.68 15.91 -9.93
CA GLY A 202 -12.60 14.89 -10.45
C GLY A 202 -11.90 13.58 -10.83
N LEU A 203 -10.58 13.53 -10.67
CA LEU A 203 -9.79 12.36 -11.04
C LEU A 203 -9.62 11.33 -9.90
N PHE A 204 -10.05 11.68 -8.68
CA PHE A 204 -9.74 10.88 -7.48
C PHE A 204 -10.90 10.83 -6.47
N THR A 205 -12.14 10.80 -6.96
CA THR A 205 -13.33 10.57 -6.11
C THR A 205 -13.88 9.17 -6.31
#